data_85a415b4333d41477c83cacb54c3e78f
#
_entry.id   85a415b4333d41477c83cacb54c3e78f
#
_cell.length_a   1.000
_cell.length_b   1.000
_cell.length_c   1.000
_cell.angle_alpha   90.00
_cell.angle_beta   90.00
_cell.angle_gamma   90.00
#
_symmetry.space_group_name_H-M   'P 1'
#
loop_
_entity.id
_entity.type
_entity.pdbx_description
1 polymer ?
#
loop_
_entity_poly.entity_id
_entity_poly.type
_entity_poly.pdbx_seq_one_letter_code
_entity_poly.pdbx_strand_id
1 'polypeptide(L)'
;MQISKAQTRNSAKSGDINMKTNNPSSKLVKEFLRESNYIERVYDDVALEDAYKAWRYLVKKEELTLILILKTHGILMKRLWPEIAGRMRMEDVRVGSRICPSWQLVYGLLSEWVKKYGKANTEEDILNAHIEFERRHPFRDGNGRVGRLIFLWQLVKADLPVKIIKADWPDPNGEQARYYKLFGE
;
A
#
# COMPACT_ATOMS: atom_id res chain seq x y z
N MET A 1 69.91 -13.02 -27.29
CA MET A 1 69.47 -13.24 -25.91
C MET A 1 68.02 -12.68 -25.79
N GLN A 2 67.04 -13.57 -25.89
CA GLN A 2 65.61 -13.20 -25.95
C GLN A 2 65.05 -13.15 -24.53
N ILE A 3 64.31 -12.11 -24.20
CA ILE A 3 63.50 -12.04 -22.98
C ILE A 3 62.07 -11.81 -23.39
N SER A 4 61.25 -12.85 -23.13
CA SER A 4 59.82 -12.94 -23.36
C SER A 4 59.05 -12.00 -22.47
N LYS A 5 58.07 -11.26 -23.06
CA LYS A 5 57.05 -10.49 -22.33
C LYS A 5 55.82 -11.35 -22.14
N ALA A 6 55.57 -11.75 -20.92
CA ALA A 6 54.29 -12.35 -20.52
C ALA A 6 53.22 -11.23 -20.35
N GLN A 7 52.16 -11.30 -21.15
CA GLN A 7 50.97 -10.47 -20.99
C GLN A 7 50.02 -11.14 -20.01
N THR A 8 49.85 -10.53 -18.85
CA THR A 8 48.79 -10.89 -17.90
C THR A 8 47.50 -10.18 -18.31
N ARG A 9 46.56 -10.93 -18.85
CA ARG A 9 45.17 -10.47 -19.04
C ARG A 9 44.42 -10.57 -17.73
N ASN A 10 44.17 -9.44 -17.10
CA ASN A 10 43.17 -9.33 -16.04
C ASN A 10 41.80 -9.28 -16.66
N SER A 11 41.05 -10.36 -16.64
CA SER A 11 39.64 -10.38 -16.91
C SER A 11 38.91 -9.96 -15.63
N ALA A 12 38.48 -8.70 -15.58
CA ALA A 12 37.52 -8.22 -14.57
C ALA A 12 36.20 -8.98 -14.81
N LYS A 13 35.89 -9.91 -13.92
CA LYS A 13 34.54 -10.49 -13.82
C LYS A 13 33.61 -9.39 -13.38
N SER A 14 32.69 -9.00 -14.25
CA SER A 14 31.50 -8.23 -13.88
C SER A 14 30.72 -9.06 -12.87
N GLY A 15 30.77 -8.64 -11.61
CA GLY A 15 29.92 -9.20 -10.58
C GLY A 15 28.48 -8.87 -10.91
N ASP A 16 27.70 -9.87 -11.29
CA ASP A 16 26.26 -9.79 -11.29
C ASP A 16 25.79 -9.36 -9.91
N ILE A 17 25.35 -8.11 -9.80
CA ILE A 17 24.62 -7.62 -8.63
C ILE A 17 23.27 -8.34 -8.68
N ASN A 18 23.22 -9.49 -8.03
CA ASN A 18 21.99 -10.23 -7.80
C ASN A 18 21.12 -9.38 -6.86
N MET A 19 20.30 -8.49 -7.44
CA MET A 19 19.26 -7.78 -6.72
C MET A 19 18.30 -8.85 -6.18
N LYS A 20 18.51 -9.27 -4.94
CA LYS A 20 17.51 -10.00 -4.18
C LYS A 20 16.35 -9.05 -3.95
N THR A 21 15.41 -9.02 -4.88
CA THR A 21 14.10 -8.42 -4.62
C THR A 21 13.46 -9.27 -3.53
N ASN A 22 13.38 -8.76 -2.30
CA ASN A 22 12.64 -9.39 -1.20
C ASN A 22 11.13 -9.31 -1.49
N ASN A 23 10.71 -9.91 -2.59
CA ASN A 23 9.30 -10.00 -2.91
C ASN A 23 8.64 -10.92 -1.87
N PRO A 24 7.66 -10.41 -1.09
CA PRO A 24 7.03 -11.20 -0.05
C PRO A 24 6.38 -12.45 -0.65
N SER A 25 6.42 -13.56 0.09
CA SER A 25 5.77 -14.80 -0.37
C SER A 25 4.28 -14.56 -0.59
N SER A 26 3.68 -15.27 -1.56
CA SER A 26 2.23 -15.20 -1.79
C SER A 26 1.40 -15.52 -0.54
N LYS A 27 1.93 -16.37 0.36
CA LYS A 27 1.30 -16.68 1.65
C LYS A 27 1.25 -15.45 2.56
N LEU A 28 2.37 -14.74 2.72
CA LEU A 28 2.47 -13.53 3.53
C LEU A 28 1.55 -12.42 3.01
N VAL A 29 1.54 -12.22 1.69
CA VAL A 29 0.64 -11.23 1.06
C VAL A 29 -0.83 -11.58 1.32
N LYS A 30 -1.23 -12.85 1.15
CA LYS A 30 -2.62 -13.27 1.40
C LYS A 30 -3.00 -13.11 2.86
N GLU A 31 -2.09 -13.39 3.79
CA GLU A 31 -2.33 -13.16 5.22
C GLU A 31 -2.52 -11.67 5.51
N PHE A 32 -1.65 -10.81 5.00
CA PHE A 32 -1.79 -9.35 5.12
C PHE A 32 -3.15 -8.85 4.60
N LEU A 33 -3.56 -9.31 3.41
CA LEU A 33 -4.82 -8.88 2.79
C LEU A 33 -6.04 -9.41 3.53
N ARG A 34 -5.97 -10.60 4.09
CA ARG A 34 -7.04 -11.18 4.92
C ARG A 34 -7.23 -10.36 6.19
N GLU A 35 -6.16 -10.07 6.91
CA GLU A 35 -6.22 -9.22 8.11
C GLU A 35 -6.72 -7.82 7.75
N SER A 36 -6.25 -7.26 6.63
CA SER A 36 -6.74 -5.97 6.13
C SER A 36 -8.25 -5.94 5.86
N ASN A 37 -8.81 -7.03 5.32
CA ASN A 37 -10.25 -7.15 5.14
C ASN A 37 -10.97 -7.31 6.48
N TYR A 38 -10.43 -8.11 7.40
CA TYR A 38 -11.02 -8.38 8.71
C TYR A 38 -11.09 -7.14 9.60
N ILE A 39 -10.10 -6.24 9.54
CA ILE A 39 -10.15 -4.92 10.17
C ILE A 39 -11.42 -4.14 9.77
N GLU A 40 -11.84 -4.27 8.49
CA GLU A 40 -13.06 -3.64 7.96
C GLU A 40 -14.30 -4.55 8.08
N ARG A 41 -14.21 -5.64 8.85
CA ARG A 41 -15.29 -6.64 9.03
C ARG A 41 -15.77 -7.28 7.72
N VAL A 42 -14.89 -7.38 6.74
CA VAL A 42 -15.14 -8.05 5.46
C VAL A 42 -14.50 -9.43 5.51
N TYR A 43 -15.32 -10.47 5.67
CA TYR A 43 -14.88 -11.85 5.90
C TYR A 43 -15.04 -12.75 4.68
N ASP A 44 -15.49 -12.22 3.57
CA ASP A 44 -15.83 -12.90 2.34
C ASP A 44 -14.57 -13.26 1.54
N ASP A 45 -14.46 -14.50 1.07
CA ASP A 45 -13.36 -14.97 0.23
C ASP A 45 -13.31 -14.26 -1.12
N VAL A 46 -14.45 -13.85 -1.67
CA VAL A 46 -14.54 -13.07 -2.91
C VAL A 46 -13.85 -11.70 -2.73
N ALA A 47 -14.05 -11.06 -1.58
CA ALA A 47 -13.36 -9.81 -1.24
C ALA A 47 -11.85 -10.01 -1.09
N LEU A 48 -11.40 -11.15 -0.56
CA LEU A 48 -9.98 -11.50 -0.49
C LEU A 48 -9.38 -11.71 -1.89
N GLU A 49 -10.10 -12.37 -2.79
CA GLU A 49 -9.66 -12.51 -4.19
C GLU A 49 -9.51 -11.15 -4.88
N ASP A 50 -10.45 -10.22 -4.67
CA ASP A 50 -10.38 -8.88 -5.27
C ASP A 50 -9.24 -8.05 -4.67
N ALA A 51 -9.01 -8.15 -3.36
CA ALA A 51 -7.84 -7.55 -2.71
C ALA A 51 -6.53 -8.11 -3.31
N TYR A 52 -6.47 -9.42 -3.56
CA TYR A 52 -5.30 -10.03 -4.18
C TYR A 52 -5.14 -9.66 -5.66
N LYS A 53 -6.22 -9.47 -6.41
CA LYS A 53 -6.18 -8.92 -7.79
C LYS A 53 -5.67 -7.48 -7.77
N ALA A 54 -6.15 -6.65 -6.84
CA ALA A 54 -5.70 -5.28 -6.67
C ALA A 54 -4.20 -5.23 -6.33
N TRP A 55 -3.71 -6.08 -5.43
CA TRP A 55 -2.30 -6.24 -5.15
C TRP A 55 -1.49 -6.61 -6.39
N ARG A 56 -1.89 -7.66 -7.11
CA ARG A 56 -1.20 -8.11 -8.34
C ARG A 56 -1.15 -7.05 -9.43
N TYR A 57 -2.11 -6.15 -9.46
CA TYR A 57 -2.10 -5.01 -10.35
C TYR A 57 -1.12 -3.94 -9.86
N LEU A 58 -1.16 -3.60 -8.57
CA LEU A 58 -0.36 -2.54 -7.95
C LEU A 58 1.13 -2.88 -7.94
N VAL A 59 1.52 -4.10 -7.54
CA VAL A 59 2.92 -4.50 -7.36
C VAL A 59 3.75 -4.44 -8.64
N LYS A 60 3.11 -4.49 -9.81
CA LYS A 60 3.75 -4.37 -11.13
C LYS A 60 4.08 -2.93 -11.52
N LYS A 61 3.70 -1.94 -10.71
CA LYS A 61 3.87 -0.53 -11.02
C LYS A 61 5.11 0.01 -10.32
N GLU A 62 5.82 0.90 -11.03
CA GLU A 62 7.05 1.51 -10.50
C GLU A 62 6.77 2.82 -9.77
N GLU A 63 5.70 3.52 -10.14
CA GLU A 63 5.35 4.80 -9.55
C GLU A 63 3.91 4.83 -9.07
N LEU A 64 3.67 5.48 -7.95
CA LEU A 64 2.33 5.73 -7.42
C LEU A 64 1.75 6.99 -8.06
N THR A 65 0.63 6.84 -8.73
CA THR A 65 -0.10 7.94 -9.37
C THR A 65 -1.55 7.97 -8.90
N LEU A 66 -2.19 9.13 -9.05
CA LEU A 66 -3.62 9.27 -8.74
C LEU A 66 -4.46 8.22 -9.51
N ILE A 67 -4.20 8.06 -10.80
CA ILE A 67 -4.91 7.08 -11.64
C ILE A 67 -4.69 5.66 -11.13
N LEU A 68 -3.48 5.35 -10.66
CA LEU A 68 -3.19 4.03 -10.10
C LEU A 68 -3.98 3.76 -8.82
N ILE A 69 -4.09 4.76 -7.95
CA ILE A 69 -4.90 4.67 -6.72
C ILE A 69 -6.38 4.42 -7.05
N LEU A 70 -6.95 5.20 -7.99
CA LEU A 70 -8.34 5.01 -8.42
C LEU A 70 -8.59 3.63 -9.05
N LYS A 71 -7.67 3.15 -9.88
CA LYS A 71 -7.77 1.82 -10.48
C LYS A 71 -7.65 0.70 -9.43
N THR A 72 -6.76 0.86 -8.45
CA THR A 72 -6.62 -0.09 -7.33
C THR A 72 -7.91 -0.18 -6.52
N HIS A 73 -8.50 0.97 -6.16
CA HIS A 73 -9.80 1.03 -5.52
C HIS A 73 -10.90 0.41 -6.41
N GLY A 74 -10.87 0.69 -7.70
CA GLY A 74 -11.83 0.13 -8.67
C GLY A 74 -11.81 -1.40 -8.70
N ILE A 75 -10.62 -2.02 -8.70
CA ILE A 75 -10.48 -3.48 -8.66
C ILE A 75 -10.99 -4.03 -7.33
N LEU A 76 -10.63 -3.40 -6.21
CA LEU A 76 -11.00 -3.83 -4.87
C LEU A 76 -12.51 -3.80 -4.63
N MET A 77 -13.19 -2.76 -5.14
CA MET A 77 -14.60 -2.48 -4.82
C MET A 77 -15.59 -2.97 -5.87
N LYS A 78 -15.13 -3.41 -7.05
CA LYS A 78 -15.98 -3.69 -8.20
C LYS A 78 -17.12 -4.66 -7.92
N ARG A 79 -16.88 -5.71 -7.14
CA ARG A 79 -17.89 -6.72 -6.79
C ARG A 79 -18.65 -6.38 -5.51
N LEU A 80 -18.02 -5.62 -4.61
CA LEU A 80 -18.63 -5.23 -3.33
C LEU A 80 -19.59 -4.04 -3.50
N TRP A 81 -19.15 -3.02 -4.23
CA TRP A 81 -19.93 -1.80 -4.45
C TRP A 81 -19.56 -1.14 -5.79
N PRO A 82 -20.13 -1.64 -6.92
CA PRO A 82 -19.77 -1.20 -8.27
C PRO A 82 -19.91 0.31 -8.51
N GLU A 83 -20.92 0.95 -7.86
CA GLU A 83 -21.25 2.35 -8.08
C GLU A 83 -20.16 3.30 -7.62
N ILE A 84 -19.40 2.93 -6.59
CA ILE A 84 -18.30 3.75 -6.06
C ILE A 84 -16.92 3.29 -6.53
N ALA A 85 -16.85 2.14 -7.20
CA ALA A 85 -15.58 1.52 -7.58
C ALA A 85 -14.73 2.45 -8.48
N GLY A 86 -13.55 2.82 -8.01
CA GLY A 86 -12.63 3.70 -8.72
C GLY A 86 -13.01 5.17 -8.75
N ARG A 87 -13.97 5.59 -7.92
CA ARG A 87 -14.46 6.98 -7.87
C ARG A 87 -14.15 7.60 -6.51
N MET A 88 -13.69 8.84 -6.52
CA MET A 88 -13.61 9.64 -5.30
C MET A 88 -15.02 9.96 -4.81
N ARG A 89 -15.14 10.15 -3.50
CA ARG A 89 -16.41 10.60 -2.91
C ARG A 89 -16.80 11.98 -3.40
N MET A 90 -18.10 12.19 -3.51
CA MET A 90 -18.73 13.48 -3.85
C MET A 90 -19.65 13.95 -2.72
N GLU A 91 -19.34 13.54 -1.50
CA GLU A 91 -20.07 13.88 -0.28
C GLU A 91 -19.10 13.99 0.90
N ASP A 92 -19.46 14.76 1.91
CA ASP A 92 -18.70 14.86 3.14
C ASP A 92 -18.93 13.60 3.98
N VAL A 93 -17.87 13.09 4.60
CA VAL A 93 -17.90 11.87 5.40
C VAL A 93 -17.25 12.08 6.76
N ARG A 94 -17.57 11.19 7.70
CA ARG A 94 -16.97 11.13 9.04
C ARG A 94 -16.42 9.73 9.28
N VAL A 95 -15.35 9.66 10.05
CA VAL A 95 -14.78 8.41 10.55
C VAL A 95 -14.73 8.49 12.06
N GLY A 96 -15.55 7.72 12.74
CA GLY A 96 -15.76 7.88 14.18
C GLY A 96 -16.23 9.29 14.52
N SER A 97 -15.52 9.98 15.38
CA SER A 97 -15.77 11.39 15.75
C SER A 97 -15.12 12.40 14.80
N ARG A 98 -14.18 11.99 13.96
CA ARG A 98 -13.39 12.84 13.07
C ARG A 98 -14.18 13.24 11.82
N ILE A 99 -14.25 14.55 11.55
CA ILE A 99 -14.76 15.07 10.27
C ILE A 99 -13.61 15.03 9.25
N CYS A 100 -13.85 14.38 8.11
CA CYS A 100 -12.89 14.36 7.02
C CYS A 100 -12.91 15.70 6.23
N PRO A 101 -11.86 16.01 5.45
CA PRO A 101 -11.87 17.20 4.59
C PRO A 101 -13.09 17.23 3.66
N SER A 102 -13.55 18.43 3.28
CA SER A 102 -14.65 18.55 2.33
C SER A 102 -14.35 17.82 1.02
N TRP A 103 -15.37 17.19 0.46
CA TRP A 103 -15.22 16.39 -0.77
C TRP A 103 -14.68 17.21 -1.96
N GLN A 104 -14.98 18.50 -2.04
CA GLN A 104 -14.47 19.40 -3.09
C GLN A 104 -12.93 19.52 -3.06
N LEU A 105 -12.32 19.31 -1.91
CA LEU A 105 -10.87 19.40 -1.72
C LEU A 105 -10.14 18.07 -1.97
N VAL A 106 -10.87 16.95 -2.00
CA VAL A 106 -10.28 15.59 -2.01
C VAL A 106 -9.34 15.40 -3.18
N TYR A 107 -9.70 15.84 -4.39
CA TYR A 107 -8.84 15.69 -5.56
C TYR A 107 -7.49 16.41 -5.38
N GLY A 108 -7.54 17.67 -4.95
CA GLY A 108 -6.33 18.46 -4.70
C GLY A 108 -5.45 17.84 -3.62
N LEU A 109 -6.05 17.50 -2.47
CA LEU A 109 -5.39 16.88 -1.34
C LEU A 109 -4.74 15.54 -1.69
N LEU A 110 -5.41 14.70 -2.48
CA LEU A 110 -4.86 13.42 -2.90
C LEU A 110 -3.74 13.61 -3.95
N SER A 111 -3.85 14.62 -4.83
CA SER A 111 -2.80 14.97 -5.78
C SER A 111 -1.53 15.46 -5.09
N GLU A 112 -1.67 16.30 -4.05
CA GLU A 112 -0.56 16.75 -3.21
C GLU A 112 0.07 15.59 -2.44
N TRP A 113 -0.76 14.69 -1.90
CA TRP A 113 -0.32 13.50 -1.21
C TRP A 113 0.54 12.59 -2.12
N VAL A 114 0.11 12.38 -3.36
CA VAL A 114 0.90 11.60 -4.35
C VAL A 114 2.23 12.27 -4.63
N LYS A 115 2.28 13.59 -4.80
CA LYS A 115 3.54 14.34 -4.99
C LYS A 115 4.49 14.17 -3.80
N LYS A 116 3.95 14.22 -2.58
CA LYS A 116 4.74 14.15 -1.35
C LYS A 116 5.22 12.72 -1.06
N TYR A 117 4.35 11.74 -1.19
CA TYR A 117 4.57 10.38 -0.69
C TYR A 117 4.65 9.30 -1.77
N GLY A 118 4.47 9.66 -3.04
CA GLY A 118 4.50 8.66 -4.13
C GLY A 118 5.83 7.93 -4.28
N LYS A 119 6.91 8.48 -3.71
CA LYS A 119 8.25 7.89 -3.68
C LYS A 119 8.77 7.67 -2.25
N ALA A 120 7.88 7.58 -1.26
CA ALA A 120 8.26 7.27 0.12
C ALA A 120 9.00 5.93 0.18
N ASN A 121 10.19 5.92 0.81
CA ASN A 121 11.08 4.77 0.87
C ASN A 121 11.73 4.55 2.24
N THR A 122 11.39 5.35 3.23
CA THR A 122 11.74 5.12 4.62
C THR A 122 10.52 4.61 5.39
N GLU A 123 10.73 3.85 6.46
CA GLU A 123 9.65 3.34 7.29
C GLU A 123 8.78 4.47 7.86
N GLU A 124 9.40 5.57 8.28
CA GLU A 124 8.72 6.75 8.82
C GLU A 124 7.86 7.44 7.74
N ASP A 125 8.40 7.69 6.55
CA ASP A 125 7.65 8.34 5.46
C ASP A 125 6.48 7.46 4.99
N ILE A 126 6.68 6.15 4.92
CA ILE A 126 5.63 5.19 4.53
C ILE A 126 4.52 5.16 5.57
N LEU A 127 4.85 5.17 6.86
CA LEU A 127 3.86 5.25 7.93
C LEU A 127 3.11 6.59 7.89
N ASN A 128 3.83 7.70 7.73
CA ASN A 128 3.23 9.03 7.60
C ASN A 128 2.33 9.13 6.36
N ALA A 129 2.76 8.54 5.23
CA ALA A 129 1.95 8.46 4.03
C ALA A 129 0.62 7.74 4.29
N HIS A 130 0.67 6.62 4.98
CA HIS A 130 -0.51 5.85 5.33
C HIS A 130 -1.47 6.64 6.24
N ILE A 131 -0.95 7.24 7.33
CA ILE A 131 -1.72 8.07 8.26
C ILE A 131 -2.40 9.24 7.52
N GLU A 132 -1.64 9.93 6.68
CA GLU A 132 -2.13 11.07 5.90
C GLU A 132 -3.19 10.65 4.86
N PHE A 133 -3.06 9.46 4.25
CA PHE A 133 -4.06 8.91 3.34
C PHE A 133 -5.39 8.64 4.06
N GLU A 134 -5.33 7.95 5.21
CA GLU A 134 -6.51 7.66 6.02
C GLU A 134 -7.21 8.94 6.52
N ARG A 135 -6.45 9.98 6.86
CA ARG A 135 -7.01 11.28 7.25
C ARG A 135 -7.74 12.01 6.12
N ARG A 136 -7.26 11.85 4.87
CA ARG A 136 -7.92 12.45 3.69
C ARG A 136 -9.20 11.73 3.30
N HIS A 137 -9.23 10.44 3.52
CA HIS A 137 -10.38 9.58 3.29
C HIS A 137 -11.03 9.80 1.92
N PRO A 138 -10.30 9.55 0.81
CA PRO A 138 -10.71 10.03 -0.51
C PRO A 138 -11.91 9.31 -1.11
N PHE A 139 -12.31 8.16 -0.59
CA PHE A 139 -13.40 7.34 -1.11
C PHE A 139 -14.60 7.32 -0.16
N ARG A 140 -15.75 6.92 -0.68
CA ARG A 140 -16.95 6.72 0.13
C ARG A 140 -16.83 5.52 1.06
N ASP A 141 -16.17 4.44 0.59
CA ASP A 141 -15.79 3.23 1.34
C ASP A 141 -14.47 2.67 0.79
N GLY A 142 -13.87 1.68 1.45
CA GLY A 142 -12.64 1.01 1.03
C GLY A 142 -11.35 1.79 1.26
N ASN A 143 -11.39 2.92 1.97
CA ASN A 143 -10.19 3.72 2.25
C ASN A 143 -9.13 2.92 2.99
N GLY A 144 -9.46 2.31 4.13
CA GLY A 144 -8.53 1.51 4.92
C GLY A 144 -7.89 0.38 4.12
N ARG A 145 -8.68 -0.34 3.33
CA ARG A 145 -8.17 -1.44 2.48
C ARG A 145 -7.22 -0.94 1.38
N VAL A 146 -7.55 0.17 0.71
CA VAL A 146 -6.66 0.79 -0.30
C VAL A 146 -5.43 1.38 0.36
N GLY A 147 -5.57 2.09 1.48
CA GLY A 147 -4.45 2.67 2.22
C GLY A 147 -3.44 1.60 2.64
N ARG A 148 -3.91 0.46 3.18
CA ARG A 148 -3.05 -0.68 3.55
C ARG A 148 -2.45 -1.39 2.33
N LEU A 149 -3.14 -1.46 1.18
CA LEU A 149 -2.55 -1.95 -0.07
C LEU A 149 -1.39 -1.07 -0.55
N ILE A 150 -1.55 0.25 -0.51
CA ILE A 150 -0.49 1.20 -0.86
C ILE A 150 0.67 1.10 0.14
N PHE A 151 0.38 1.01 1.43
CA PHE A 151 1.37 0.81 2.48
C PHE A 151 2.22 -0.45 2.23
N LEU A 152 1.57 -1.59 1.95
CA LEU A 152 2.26 -2.83 1.58
C LEU A 152 3.12 -2.65 0.33
N TRP A 153 2.60 -1.96 -0.70
CA TRP A 153 3.35 -1.70 -1.92
C TRP A 153 4.59 -0.85 -1.66
N GLN A 154 4.49 0.21 -0.85
CA GLN A 154 5.62 1.06 -0.50
C GLN A 154 6.68 0.29 0.29
N LEU A 155 6.29 -0.52 1.27
CA LEU A 155 7.23 -1.39 2.01
C LEU A 155 8.00 -2.32 1.06
N VAL A 156 7.31 -2.98 0.13
CA VAL A 156 7.93 -3.89 -0.83
C VAL A 156 8.87 -3.16 -1.79
N LYS A 157 8.48 -1.97 -2.29
CA LYS A 157 9.33 -1.15 -3.16
C LYS A 157 10.57 -0.61 -2.45
N ALA A 158 10.47 -0.35 -1.16
CA ALA A 158 11.57 0.11 -0.31
C ALA A 158 12.44 -1.05 0.24
N ASP A 159 12.14 -2.30 -0.10
CA ASP A 159 12.78 -3.51 0.46
C ASP A 159 12.72 -3.59 2.00
N LEU A 160 11.61 -3.09 2.57
CA LEU A 160 11.34 -3.08 4.01
C LEU A 160 10.47 -4.28 4.43
N PRO A 161 10.59 -4.74 5.69
CA PRO A 161 9.78 -5.85 6.20
C PRO A 161 8.28 -5.56 6.16
N VAL A 162 7.50 -6.54 5.69
CA VAL A 162 6.04 -6.47 5.73
C VAL A 162 5.56 -6.64 7.17
N LYS A 163 4.77 -5.67 7.64
CA LYS A 163 4.14 -5.68 8.97
C LYS A 163 2.65 -5.96 8.81
N ILE A 164 2.17 -7.05 9.42
CA ILE A 164 0.74 -7.40 9.45
C ILE A 164 0.14 -6.76 10.70
N ILE A 165 -1.01 -6.12 10.55
CA ILE A 165 -1.83 -5.61 11.64
C ILE A 165 -2.94 -6.63 11.84
N LYS A 166 -3.02 -7.23 13.01
CA LYS A 166 -4.06 -8.23 13.33
C LYS A 166 -5.41 -7.58 13.57
N ALA A 167 -6.44 -8.19 13.01
CA ALA A 167 -7.84 -7.81 13.24
C ALA A 167 -8.32 -8.50 14.54
N ASP A 168 -7.89 -7.99 15.68
CA ASP A 168 -8.10 -8.57 17.02
C ASP A 168 -9.19 -7.84 17.81
N TRP A 169 -10.08 -7.11 17.12
CA TRP A 169 -11.24 -6.48 17.76
C TRP A 169 -12.11 -7.52 18.47
N PRO A 170 -12.61 -7.32 19.71
CA PRO A 170 -12.65 -6.02 20.44
C PRO A 170 -11.54 -5.80 21.49
N ASP A 171 -10.37 -6.42 21.37
CA ASP A 171 -9.28 -6.21 22.34
C ASP A 171 -8.83 -4.73 22.36
N PRO A 172 -9.06 -3.98 23.46
CA PRO A 172 -8.69 -2.57 23.55
C PRO A 172 -7.18 -2.34 23.58
N ASN A 173 -6.39 -3.39 23.85
CA ASN A 173 -4.94 -3.39 23.86
C ASN A 173 -4.34 -4.11 22.66
N GLY A 174 -5.17 -4.60 21.77
CA GLY A 174 -4.81 -5.32 20.57
C GLY A 174 -4.07 -4.48 19.51
N GLU A 175 -3.62 -5.14 18.46
CA GLU A 175 -2.94 -4.46 17.37
C GLU A 175 -3.86 -3.52 16.60
N GLN A 176 -5.11 -3.93 16.38
CA GLN A 176 -6.11 -3.09 15.70
C GLN A 176 -6.43 -1.82 16.50
N ALA A 177 -6.55 -1.92 17.82
CA ALA A 177 -6.79 -0.76 18.67
C ALA A 177 -5.60 0.21 18.65
N ARG A 178 -4.35 -0.29 18.69
CA ARG A 178 -3.14 0.53 18.54
C ARG A 178 -3.06 1.18 17.17
N TYR A 179 -3.45 0.46 16.13
CA TYR A 179 -3.51 0.97 14.77
C TYR A 179 -4.48 2.15 14.63
N TYR A 180 -5.69 2.04 15.17
CA TYR A 180 -6.67 3.14 15.11
C TYR A 180 -6.23 4.39 15.89
N LYS A 181 -5.48 4.23 17.00
CA LYS A 181 -4.90 5.37 17.73
C LYS A 181 -3.96 6.24 16.89
N LEU A 182 -3.35 5.69 15.81
CA LEU A 182 -2.52 6.49 14.89
C LEU A 182 -3.31 7.58 14.15
N PHE A 183 -4.62 7.40 14.03
CA PHE A 183 -5.50 8.34 13.33
C PHE A 183 -6.27 9.26 14.28
N GLY A 184 -6.14 9.05 15.59
CA GLY A 184 -6.88 9.79 16.63
C GLY A 184 -8.29 9.22 16.86
N GLU A 185 -8.45 7.92 16.65
CA GLU A 185 -9.69 7.14 16.85
C GLU A 185 -9.63 6.27 18.11
#